data_f7534de85834d548c40e20e8165edc86
#
_entry.id   f7534de85834d548c40e20e8165edc86
#
_cell.length_a   1.000
_cell.length_b   1.000
_cell.length_c   1.000
_cell.angle_alpha   90.00
_cell.angle_beta   90.00
_cell.angle_gamma   90.00
#
_symmetry.space_group_name_H-M   'P 1'
#
loop_
_entity.id
_entity.type
_entity.pdbx_description
1 polymer ?
#
loop_
_entity_poly.entity_id
_entity_poly.type
_entity_poly.pdbx_seq_one_letter_code
_entity_poly.pdbx_strand_id
1 'polypeptide(L)'
;MWRKVGKVLLVIAIWAVIVAYVVYAALVVRRHKLQQVVERVEVSIVDSTHLGNLITEQKVLDMLLEKGWVAIDTRVEDVPKSEIKDMICSEGFVDGVNIYASYNGTLHIDISQRKPLFRVVTGGYNSYITADGYIFRSPEHAALFVPVVSGTYTPPFDANYQGDIAQVVESVRVAAIDSVALIGKEKEPVYARIEHWKHCREEVRDSTVDNKKLRRRLYDYVDGHLRDCNRELEAIASRQQAVARRFESFKGRVNEFMAFVSLIERISSDRFWRAEVVQIVANVADSGSLWVELIPRSGNHTIIFGRVESVEQKFKLLGLYYEQVATTSGWDSYKSVNVSCAERIICTYDEK
;
A
#
# COMPACT_ATOMS: atom_id res chain seq x y z
N MET A 1 43.99 26.23 -56.49
CA MET A 1 43.33 24.99 -56.04
C MET A 1 44.06 24.33 -54.90
N TRP A 2 45.38 24.15 -54.96
CA TRP A 2 46.21 23.48 -53.93
C TRP A 2 46.17 24.09 -52.50
N ARG A 3 46.06 25.41 -52.36
CA ARG A 3 45.98 26.08 -51.03
C ARG A 3 44.69 25.82 -50.29
N LYS A 4 43.54 25.53 -50.96
CA LYS A 4 42.28 25.17 -50.31
C LYS A 4 42.30 23.72 -49.85
N VAL A 5 42.89 22.82 -50.61
CA VAL A 5 43.04 21.39 -50.25
C VAL A 5 43.95 21.25 -49.02
N GLY A 6 45.07 22.01 -48.95
CA GLY A 6 45.95 21.99 -47.77
C GLY A 6 45.26 22.48 -46.49
N LYS A 7 44.36 23.47 -46.55
CA LYS A 7 43.60 23.92 -45.36
C LYS A 7 42.59 22.85 -44.89
N VAL A 8 41.95 22.14 -45.81
CA VAL A 8 41.00 21.08 -45.48
C VAL A 8 41.72 19.91 -44.82
N LEU A 9 42.87 19.50 -45.39
CA LEU A 9 43.72 18.43 -44.77
C LEU A 9 44.23 18.82 -43.38
N LEU A 10 44.60 20.09 -43.16
CA LEU A 10 45.04 20.55 -41.85
C LEU A 10 43.88 20.51 -40.83
N VAL A 11 42.67 20.90 -41.23
CA VAL A 11 41.50 20.81 -40.36
C VAL A 11 41.18 19.37 -39.99
N ILE A 12 41.23 18.45 -40.97
CA ILE A 12 41.03 17.01 -40.75
C ILE A 12 42.08 16.47 -39.78
N ALA A 13 43.35 16.84 -39.95
CA ALA A 13 44.44 16.40 -39.07
C ALA A 13 44.22 16.91 -37.62
N ILE A 14 43.79 18.15 -37.44
CA ILE A 14 43.48 18.69 -36.12
C ILE A 14 42.34 17.91 -35.45
N TRP A 15 41.24 17.65 -36.19
CA TRP A 15 40.14 16.84 -35.68
C TRP A 15 40.54 15.41 -35.32
N ALA A 16 41.40 14.78 -36.13
CA ALA A 16 41.95 13.44 -35.87
C ALA A 16 42.76 13.42 -34.54
N VAL A 17 43.57 14.45 -34.29
CA VAL A 17 44.34 14.60 -33.03
C VAL A 17 43.41 14.78 -31.85
N ILE A 18 42.37 15.64 -31.98
CA ILE A 18 41.39 15.85 -30.91
C ILE A 18 40.66 14.54 -30.58
N VAL A 19 40.18 13.81 -31.58
CA VAL A 19 39.49 12.53 -31.38
C VAL A 19 40.43 11.50 -30.72
N ALA A 20 41.68 11.38 -31.21
CA ALA A 20 42.67 10.49 -30.61
C ALA A 20 42.97 10.85 -29.15
N TYR A 21 43.06 12.14 -28.81
CA TYR A 21 43.24 12.58 -27.44
C TYR A 21 42.03 12.25 -26.55
N VAL A 22 40.78 12.47 -27.04
CA VAL A 22 39.57 12.13 -26.31
C VAL A 22 39.48 10.63 -26.06
N VAL A 23 39.79 9.80 -27.07
CA VAL A 23 39.82 8.34 -26.93
C VAL A 23 40.88 7.91 -25.92
N TYR A 24 42.09 8.47 -26.00
CA TYR A 24 43.17 8.19 -25.06
C TYR A 24 42.79 8.58 -23.64
N ALA A 25 42.24 9.80 -23.44
CA ALA A 25 41.80 10.27 -22.14
C ALA A 25 40.68 9.34 -21.58
N ALA A 26 39.74 8.92 -22.40
CA ALA A 26 38.68 8.01 -22.00
C ALA A 26 39.24 6.63 -21.58
N LEU A 27 40.22 6.11 -22.28
CA LEU A 27 40.89 4.83 -21.92
C LEU A 27 41.69 4.94 -20.62
N VAL A 28 42.39 6.05 -20.38
CA VAL A 28 43.11 6.29 -19.12
C VAL A 28 42.14 6.40 -17.95
N VAL A 29 41.06 7.19 -18.07
CA VAL A 29 40.03 7.32 -17.04
C VAL A 29 39.37 5.98 -16.76
N ARG A 30 39.08 5.17 -17.81
CA ARG A 30 38.51 3.83 -17.65
C ARG A 30 39.44 2.90 -16.88
N ARG A 31 40.75 2.87 -17.22
CA ARG A 31 41.75 2.08 -16.49
C ARG A 31 41.86 2.47 -15.03
N HIS A 32 41.82 3.77 -14.74
CA HIS A 32 41.90 4.29 -13.37
C HIS A 32 40.67 3.87 -12.54
N LYS A 33 39.48 3.96 -13.14
CA LYS A 33 38.24 3.45 -12.50
C LYS A 33 38.29 1.96 -12.19
N LEU A 34 38.83 1.14 -13.09
CA LEU A 34 38.93 -0.32 -12.92
C LEU A 34 39.91 -0.73 -11.80
N GLN A 35 40.87 0.12 -11.45
CA GLN A 35 41.86 -0.14 -10.40
C GLN A 35 41.53 0.51 -9.05
N GLN A 36 40.45 1.27 -9.00
CA GLN A 36 40.06 1.96 -7.81
C GLN A 36 39.61 0.99 -6.72
N VAL A 37 40.19 1.11 -5.53
CA VAL A 37 39.83 0.36 -4.33
C VAL A 37 38.98 1.21 -3.39
N VAL A 38 38.20 0.56 -2.55
CA VAL A 38 37.41 1.20 -1.50
C VAL A 38 38.34 1.49 -0.32
N GLU A 39 38.62 2.77 -0.08
CA GLU A 39 39.42 3.23 1.05
C GLU A 39 38.54 3.53 2.27
N ARG A 40 37.30 3.98 2.03
CA ARG A 40 36.34 4.35 3.07
C ARG A 40 34.91 4.10 2.60
N VAL A 41 34.06 3.74 3.55
CA VAL A 41 32.60 3.68 3.35
C VAL A 41 31.95 4.82 4.14
N GLU A 42 31.14 5.59 3.46
CA GLU A 42 30.37 6.69 4.05
C GLU A 42 28.89 6.44 3.81
N VAL A 43 28.15 6.28 4.90
CA VAL A 43 26.69 6.10 4.86
C VAL A 43 26.07 7.45 5.21
N SER A 44 25.20 7.93 4.33
CA SER A 44 24.45 9.17 4.54
C SER A 44 22.95 8.86 4.54
N ILE A 45 22.27 9.29 5.59
CA ILE A 45 20.82 9.19 5.68
C ILE A 45 20.26 10.54 5.29
N VAL A 46 19.68 10.59 4.07
CA VAL A 46 19.05 11.79 3.54
C VAL A 46 17.67 11.90 4.19
N ASP A 47 17.63 12.53 5.37
CA ASP A 47 16.37 12.84 6.03
C ASP A 47 16.03 14.31 5.85
N SER A 48 14.85 14.55 5.29
CA SER A 48 14.27 15.87 5.10
C SER A 48 13.16 16.20 6.09
N THR A 49 12.89 15.34 7.09
CA THR A 49 11.60 15.38 7.80
C THR A 49 11.67 15.87 9.24
N HIS A 50 12.79 15.98 9.88
CA HIS A 50 12.90 16.26 11.33
C HIS A 50 12.05 15.31 12.23
N LEU A 51 11.55 14.20 11.67
CA LEU A 51 10.72 13.22 12.38
C LEU A 51 11.56 12.20 13.15
N GLY A 52 12.86 12.12 12.87
CA GLY A 52 13.79 11.14 13.40
C GLY A 52 14.18 10.10 12.36
N ASN A 53 15.22 9.31 12.68
CA ASN A 53 15.75 8.28 11.81
C ASN A 53 15.30 6.89 12.29
N LEU A 54 14.83 6.07 11.36
CA LEU A 54 14.46 4.67 11.60
C LEU A 54 15.66 3.73 11.45
N ILE A 55 16.72 4.18 10.78
CA ILE A 55 17.97 3.48 10.62
C ILE A 55 19.13 4.41 11.04
N THR A 56 20.19 3.83 11.55
CA THR A 56 21.44 4.55 11.87
C THR A 56 22.53 4.12 10.90
N GLU A 57 23.49 5.00 10.65
CA GLU A 57 24.69 4.71 9.86
C GLU A 57 25.39 3.45 10.37
N GLN A 58 25.53 3.33 11.70
CA GLN A 58 26.16 2.18 12.35
C GLN A 58 25.45 0.87 12.01
N LYS A 59 24.11 0.85 12.05
CA LYS A 59 23.34 -0.36 11.72
C LYS A 59 23.56 -0.79 10.26
N VAL A 60 23.66 0.17 9.34
CA VAL A 60 23.96 -0.15 7.93
C VAL A 60 25.36 -0.72 7.79
N LEU A 61 26.35 -0.13 8.47
CA LEU A 61 27.72 -0.66 8.46
C LEU A 61 27.78 -2.07 9.04
N ASP A 62 27.08 -2.33 10.15
CA ASP A 62 27.03 -3.65 10.77
C ASP A 62 26.40 -4.70 9.82
N MET A 63 25.32 -4.35 9.11
CA MET A 63 24.70 -5.23 8.10
C MET A 63 25.65 -5.55 6.95
N LEU A 64 26.45 -4.57 6.49
CA LEU A 64 27.43 -4.77 5.44
C LEU A 64 28.60 -5.66 5.89
N LEU A 65 29.05 -5.48 7.14
CA LEU A 65 30.12 -6.27 7.75
C LEU A 65 29.68 -7.72 7.98
N GLU A 66 28.47 -7.96 8.46
CA GLU A 66 27.91 -9.32 8.64
C GLU A 66 27.88 -10.12 7.33
N LYS A 67 27.62 -9.45 6.21
CA LYS A 67 27.61 -10.07 4.88
C LYS A 67 28.98 -10.16 4.22
N GLY A 68 29.99 -9.47 4.77
CA GLY A 68 31.32 -9.41 4.19
C GLY A 68 31.36 -8.74 2.80
N TRP A 69 30.39 -7.87 2.51
CA TRP A 69 30.25 -7.27 1.16
C TRP A 69 31.12 -6.05 0.94
N VAL A 70 31.57 -5.41 2.00
CA VAL A 70 32.48 -4.26 1.92
C VAL A 70 33.66 -4.49 2.83
N ALA A 71 34.80 -4.80 2.23
CA ALA A 71 36.10 -4.78 2.89
C ALA A 71 36.90 -3.59 2.36
N ILE A 72 37.64 -2.90 3.22
CA ILE A 72 38.66 -1.94 2.79
C ILE A 72 39.63 -2.68 1.88
N ASP A 73 40.14 -2.01 0.85
CA ASP A 73 40.97 -2.57 -0.24
C ASP A 73 40.24 -3.46 -1.26
N THR A 74 38.91 -3.62 -1.18
CA THR A 74 38.14 -4.27 -2.24
C THR A 74 38.00 -3.33 -3.44
N ARG A 75 38.11 -3.87 -4.67
CA ARG A 75 37.87 -3.06 -5.88
C ARG A 75 36.44 -2.58 -5.91
N VAL A 76 36.22 -1.31 -6.28
CA VAL A 76 34.88 -0.71 -6.40
C VAL A 76 33.96 -1.48 -7.35
N GLU A 77 34.54 -2.18 -8.35
CA GLU A 77 33.81 -3.02 -9.32
C GLU A 77 33.33 -4.34 -8.70
N ASP A 78 34.07 -4.89 -7.74
CA ASP A 78 33.75 -6.16 -7.08
C ASP A 78 32.73 -5.96 -5.93
N VAL A 79 32.40 -4.72 -5.58
CA VAL A 79 31.35 -4.43 -4.58
C VAL A 79 29.97 -4.79 -5.16
N PRO A 80 29.20 -5.67 -4.52
CA PRO A 80 27.89 -6.13 -4.99
C PRO A 80 26.80 -5.07 -4.71
N LYS A 81 26.83 -3.95 -5.47
CA LYS A 81 25.98 -2.78 -5.26
C LYS A 81 24.49 -3.10 -5.36
N SER A 82 24.11 -4.03 -6.25
CA SER A 82 22.72 -4.47 -6.39
C SER A 82 22.23 -5.19 -5.14
N GLU A 83 23.01 -6.14 -4.66
CA GLU A 83 22.70 -6.95 -3.48
C GLU A 83 22.64 -6.08 -2.21
N ILE A 84 23.57 -5.11 -2.09
CA ILE A 84 23.56 -4.12 -1.00
C ILE A 84 22.29 -3.28 -1.07
N LYS A 85 21.95 -2.79 -2.26
CA LYS A 85 20.73 -2.01 -2.46
C LYS A 85 19.48 -2.82 -2.12
N ASP A 86 19.37 -4.05 -2.59
CA ASP A 86 18.21 -4.92 -2.36
C ASP A 86 18.07 -5.25 -0.86
N MET A 87 19.19 -5.51 -0.17
CA MET A 87 19.21 -5.76 1.26
C MET A 87 18.69 -4.54 2.05
N ILE A 88 19.21 -3.34 1.76
CA ILE A 88 18.79 -2.13 2.48
C ILE A 88 17.35 -1.77 2.13
N CYS A 89 16.93 -1.92 0.87
CA CYS A 89 15.55 -1.69 0.44
C CYS A 89 14.55 -2.73 0.99
N SER A 90 15.03 -3.90 1.44
CA SER A 90 14.16 -4.88 2.12
C SER A 90 13.67 -4.41 3.49
N GLU A 91 14.36 -3.44 4.09
CA GLU A 91 13.86 -2.71 5.24
C GLU A 91 12.74 -1.77 4.78
N GLY A 92 11.50 -2.07 5.11
CA GLY A 92 10.31 -1.42 4.55
C GLY A 92 10.23 0.09 4.70
N PHE A 93 10.96 0.67 5.64
CA PHE A 93 11.04 2.11 5.86
C PHE A 93 12.00 2.81 4.88
N VAL A 94 12.77 2.08 4.07
CA VAL A 94 13.65 2.66 3.06
C VAL A 94 12.87 2.92 1.78
N ASP A 95 12.97 4.15 1.27
CA ASP A 95 12.35 4.56 0.00
C ASP A 95 13.30 4.32 -1.17
N GLY A 96 14.59 4.60 -0.98
CA GLY A 96 15.59 4.39 -2.01
C GLY A 96 17.00 4.38 -1.46
N VAL A 97 17.89 3.73 -2.21
CA VAL A 97 19.32 3.68 -1.92
C VAL A 97 20.10 4.03 -3.18
N ASN A 98 21.04 4.95 -3.05
CA ASN A 98 21.96 5.30 -4.11
C ASN A 98 23.40 4.95 -3.67
N ILE A 99 24.10 4.11 -4.44
CA ILE A 99 25.45 3.62 -4.13
C ILE A 99 26.40 4.04 -5.23
N TYR A 100 27.38 4.87 -4.90
CA TYR A 100 28.38 5.33 -5.85
C TYR A 100 29.73 5.49 -5.17
N ALA A 101 30.79 5.41 -5.95
CA ALA A 101 32.15 5.66 -5.49
C ALA A 101 32.63 7.01 -5.99
N SER A 102 33.23 7.80 -5.09
CA SER A 102 33.93 9.01 -5.47
C SER A 102 35.35 8.71 -5.94
N TYR A 103 35.94 9.68 -6.61
CA TYR A 103 37.26 9.54 -7.19
C TYR A 103 38.38 9.27 -6.15
N ASN A 104 38.15 9.63 -4.90
CA ASN A 104 39.07 9.42 -3.76
C ASN A 104 38.94 8.04 -3.09
N GLY A 105 38.25 7.08 -3.69
CA GLY A 105 38.08 5.74 -3.11
C GLY A 105 36.97 5.64 -2.03
N THR A 106 36.19 6.70 -1.80
CA THR A 106 35.09 6.64 -0.85
C THR A 106 33.85 6.03 -1.52
N LEU A 107 33.31 4.96 -0.94
CA LEU A 107 32.03 4.39 -1.30
C LEU A 107 30.92 5.11 -0.54
N HIS A 108 30.09 5.85 -1.23
CA HIS A 108 28.94 6.54 -0.66
C HIS A 108 27.70 5.67 -0.78
N ILE A 109 26.94 5.58 0.31
CA ILE A 109 25.65 4.89 0.39
C ILE A 109 24.64 5.90 0.92
N ASP A 110 23.90 6.54 0.01
CA ASP A 110 22.87 7.51 0.37
C ASP A 110 21.54 6.79 0.48
N ILE A 111 20.94 6.87 1.67
CA ILE A 111 19.67 6.20 1.98
C ILE A 111 18.60 7.25 2.17
N SER A 112 17.53 7.16 1.41
CA SER A 112 16.32 7.94 1.63
C SER A 112 15.26 7.11 2.38
N GLN A 113 14.70 7.71 3.44
CA GLN A 113 13.67 7.08 4.26
C GLN A 113 12.27 7.49 3.78
N ARG A 114 11.30 6.57 3.91
CA ARG A 114 9.89 6.86 3.70
C ARG A 114 9.39 7.83 4.77
N LYS A 115 8.44 8.66 4.38
CA LYS A 115 7.81 9.65 5.25
C LYS A 115 6.47 9.13 5.73
N PRO A 116 6.37 8.54 6.93
CA PRO A 116 5.07 8.08 7.41
C PRO A 116 4.21 9.27 7.79
N LEU A 117 2.93 9.10 7.55
CA LEU A 117 1.88 10.05 7.92
C LEU A 117 1.41 9.80 9.36
N PHE A 118 1.26 8.52 9.74
CA PHE A 118 0.84 8.09 11.08
C PHE A 118 1.31 6.67 11.39
N ARG A 119 1.16 6.30 12.66
CA ARG A 119 1.44 4.95 13.18
C ARG A 119 0.16 4.32 13.70
N VAL A 120 -0.16 3.11 13.27
CA VAL A 120 -1.27 2.30 13.80
C VAL A 120 -0.75 1.38 14.90
N VAL A 121 -1.40 1.45 16.06
CA VAL A 121 -1.13 0.59 17.22
C VAL A 121 -2.46 0.04 17.72
N THR A 122 -2.94 -1.04 17.09
CA THR A 122 -4.23 -1.67 17.41
C THR A 122 -4.12 -3.18 17.22
N GLY A 123 -4.75 -4.00 18.07
CA GLY A 123 -5.02 -5.41 17.80
C GLY A 123 -3.85 -6.25 17.23
N GLY A 124 -2.62 -5.97 17.63
CA GLY A 124 -1.42 -6.64 17.10
C GLY A 124 -0.77 -5.92 15.91
N TYR A 125 -1.39 -4.87 15.39
CA TYR A 125 -0.78 -3.99 14.40
C TYR A 125 0.18 -3.03 15.07
N ASN A 126 1.36 -2.88 14.49
CA ASN A 126 2.36 -1.89 14.86
C ASN A 126 3.10 -1.44 13.59
N SER A 127 2.41 -0.63 12.79
CA SER A 127 2.87 -0.28 11.45
C SER A 127 2.76 1.22 11.21
N TYR A 128 3.68 1.74 10.41
CA TYR A 128 3.62 3.08 9.85
C TYR A 128 2.92 3.06 8.50
N ILE A 129 2.15 4.09 8.22
CA ILE A 129 1.43 4.28 6.96
C ILE A 129 1.84 5.64 6.37
N THR A 130 2.18 5.66 5.10
CA THR A 130 2.49 6.88 4.34
C THR A 130 1.22 7.47 3.72
N ALA A 131 1.29 8.70 3.22
CA ALA A 131 0.15 9.37 2.59
C ALA A 131 -0.33 8.67 1.29
N ASP A 132 0.58 8.02 0.57
CA ASP A 132 0.31 7.22 -0.63
C ASP A 132 -0.19 5.79 -0.33
N GLY A 133 -0.32 5.43 0.96
CA GLY A 133 -0.83 4.12 1.38
C GLY A 133 0.20 3.00 1.42
N TYR A 134 1.50 3.33 1.43
CA TYR A 134 2.53 2.35 1.70
C TYR A 134 2.59 2.02 3.19
N ILE A 135 2.69 0.74 3.52
CA ILE A 135 2.65 0.19 4.87
C ILE A 135 4.00 -0.45 5.18
N PHE A 136 4.55 -0.16 6.35
CA PHE A 136 5.75 -0.84 6.84
C PHE A 136 5.72 -0.99 8.36
N ARG A 137 6.37 -2.03 8.87
CA ARG A 137 6.42 -2.30 10.31
C ARG A 137 7.26 -1.26 11.04
N SER A 138 6.83 -0.94 12.26
CA SER A 138 7.65 -0.14 13.16
C SER A 138 8.87 -0.95 13.62
N PRO A 139 10.10 -0.46 13.44
CA PRO A 139 11.27 -1.11 14.00
C PRO A 139 11.23 -1.05 15.55
N GLU A 140 11.81 -2.06 16.20
CA GLU A 140 11.72 -2.19 17.67
C GLU A 140 12.45 -1.07 18.43
N HIS A 141 13.47 -0.46 17.80
CA HIS A 141 14.40 0.44 18.47
C HIS A 141 14.26 1.91 18.05
N ALA A 142 13.30 2.23 17.18
CA ALA A 142 13.13 3.58 16.70
C ALA A 142 11.64 3.96 16.59
N ALA A 143 11.34 5.21 16.94
CA ALA A 143 10.00 5.76 16.80
C ALA A 143 10.09 7.14 16.15
N LEU A 144 9.15 7.41 15.24
CA LEU A 144 9.02 8.71 14.60
C LEU A 144 7.92 9.55 15.27
N PHE A 145 8.09 10.85 15.24
CA PHE A 145 7.08 11.80 15.74
C PHE A 145 5.95 11.99 14.73
N VAL A 146 5.03 11.03 14.72
CA VAL A 146 3.81 11.07 13.91
C VAL A 146 2.59 10.78 14.79
N PRO A 147 1.38 11.20 14.39
CA PRO A 147 0.16 10.84 15.11
C PRO A 147 0.03 9.34 15.30
N VAL A 148 -0.45 8.93 16.47
CA VAL A 148 -0.72 7.52 16.78
C VAL A 148 -2.20 7.25 16.67
N VAL A 149 -2.54 6.22 15.91
CA VAL A 149 -3.88 5.69 15.78
C VAL A 149 -4.00 4.47 16.69
N SER A 150 -4.93 4.51 17.62
CA SER A 150 -5.29 3.43 18.55
C SER A 150 -6.77 3.06 18.41
N GLY A 151 -7.24 2.03 19.13
CA GLY A 151 -8.64 1.62 19.15
C GLY A 151 -8.87 0.18 18.75
N THR A 152 -10.07 -0.12 18.25
CA THR A 152 -10.50 -1.50 17.89
C THR A 152 -10.55 -1.73 16.38
N TYR A 153 -10.30 -0.70 15.57
CA TYR A 153 -10.33 -0.81 14.11
C TYR A 153 -9.24 -1.74 13.60
N THR A 154 -9.62 -2.65 12.72
CA THR A 154 -8.70 -3.57 12.05
C THR A 154 -8.49 -3.13 10.60
N PRO A 155 -7.28 -2.67 10.24
CA PRO A 155 -6.95 -2.29 8.87
C PRO A 155 -7.18 -3.42 7.86
N PRO A 156 -7.42 -3.12 6.57
CA PRO A 156 -7.72 -4.11 5.54
C PRO A 156 -6.46 -4.79 4.95
N PHE A 157 -5.44 -5.02 5.79
CA PHE A 157 -4.21 -5.73 5.43
C PHE A 157 -3.73 -6.57 6.62
N ASP A 158 -2.79 -7.48 6.38
CA ASP A 158 -2.21 -8.31 7.43
C ASP A 158 -1.31 -7.50 8.38
N ALA A 159 -1.27 -7.84 9.67
CA ALA A 159 -0.46 -7.13 10.68
C ALA A 159 1.05 -7.13 10.37
N ASN A 160 1.53 -8.11 9.60
CA ASN A 160 2.92 -8.23 9.17
C ASN A 160 3.14 -7.74 7.73
N TYR A 161 2.10 -7.20 7.09
CA TYR A 161 2.20 -6.75 5.71
C TYR A 161 3.18 -5.57 5.57
N GLN A 162 3.96 -5.61 4.49
CA GLN A 162 4.85 -4.55 4.08
C GLN A 162 4.71 -4.36 2.57
N GLY A 163 4.38 -3.15 2.15
CA GLY A 163 4.17 -2.80 0.76
C GLY A 163 3.02 -1.81 0.56
N ASP A 164 2.66 -1.59 -0.69
CA ASP A 164 1.58 -0.70 -1.09
C ASP A 164 0.21 -1.38 -0.88
N ILE A 165 -0.77 -0.65 -0.34
CA ILE A 165 -2.15 -1.13 -0.20
C ILE A 165 -2.77 -1.54 -1.54
N ALA A 166 -2.36 -0.92 -2.64
CA ALA A 166 -2.80 -1.30 -3.98
C ALA A 166 -2.38 -2.73 -4.35
N GLN A 167 -1.22 -3.19 -3.90
CA GLN A 167 -0.76 -4.58 -4.11
C GLN A 167 -1.62 -5.58 -3.33
N VAL A 168 -2.10 -5.20 -2.13
CA VAL A 168 -3.05 -6.03 -1.37
C VAL A 168 -4.35 -6.18 -2.14
N VAL A 169 -4.89 -5.08 -2.68
CA VAL A 169 -6.10 -5.11 -3.51
C VAL A 169 -5.92 -6.01 -4.73
N GLU A 170 -4.78 -5.88 -5.41
CA GLU A 170 -4.48 -6.67 -6.60
C GLU A 170 -4.33 -8.16 -6.28
N SER A 171 -3.66 -8.52 -5.20
CA SER A 171 -3.52 -9.91 -4.77
C SER A 171 -4.86 -10.56 -4.42
N VAL A 172 -5.73 -9.84 -3.70
CA VAL A 172 -7.09 -10.31 -3.38
C VAL A 172 -7.96 -10.39 -4.64
N ARG A 173 -7.79 -9.46 -5.60
CA ARG A 173 -8.48 -9.49 -6.90
C ARG A 173 -8.12 -10.72 -7.70
N VAL A 174 -6.82 -11.02 -7.84
CA VAL A 174 -6.33 -12.21 -8.56
C VAL A 174 -6.87 -13.48 -7.89
N ALA A 175 -6.75 -13.61 -6.57
CA ALA A 175 -7.28 -14.75 -5.83
C ALA A 175 -8.80 -14.93 -6.01
N ALA A 176 -9.56 -13.83 -6.09
CA ALA A 176 -11.00 -13.88 -6.36
C ALA A 176 -11.31 -14.37 -7.79
N ILE A 177 -10.56 -13.89 -8.79
CA ILE A 177 -10.70 -14.33 -10.19
C ILE A 177 -10.38 -15.82 -10.31
N ASP A 178 -9.29 -16.28 -9.73
CA ASP A 178 -8.88 -17.69 -9.75
C ASP A 178 -9.95 -18.59 -9.07
N SER A 179 -10.48 -18.13 -7.95
CA SER A 179 -11.56 -18.82 -7.23
C SER A 179 -12.83 -18.92 -8.08
N VAL A 180 -13.24 -17.84 -8.76
CA VAL A 180 -14.41 -17.85 -9.66
C VAL A 180 -14.16 -18.76 -10.85
N ALA A 181 -12.95 -18.78 -11.42
CA ALA A 181 -12.58 -19.66 -12.52
C ALA A 181 -12.60 -21.13 -12.10
N LEU A 182 -12.06 -21.45 -10.91
CA LEU A 182 -12.07 -22.80 -10.37
C LEU A 182 -13.51 -23.33 -10.15
N ILE A 183 -14.36 -22.51 -9.49
CA ILE A 183 -15.78 -22.83 -9.30
C ILE A 183 -16.47 -22.97 -10.66
N GLY A 184 -16.08 -22.18 -11.66
CA GLY A 184 -16.64 -22.22 -13.01
C GLY A 184 -16.42 -23.56 -13.71
N LYS A 185 -15.29 -24.23 -13.48
CA LYS A 185 -15.00 -25.56 -14.06
C LYS A 185 -15.98 -26.64 -13.61
N GLU A 186 -16.58 -26.48 -12.42
CA GLU A 186 -17.59 -27.40 -11.91
C GLU A 186 -18.88 -27.43 -12.78
N LYS A 187 -19.11 -26.42 -13.64
CA LYS A 187 -20.25 -26.36 -14.55
C LYS A 187 -20.15 -27.37 -15.72
N GLU A 188 -18.93 -27.67 -16.18
CA GLU A 188 -18.71 -28.53 -17.33
C GLU A 188 -19.38 -29.93 -17.18
N PRO A 189 -19.15 -30.69 -16.09
CA PRO A 189 -19.81 -31.99 -15.93
C PRO A 189 -21.32 -31.85 -15.76
N VAL A 190 -21.84 -30.74 -15.25
CA VAL A 190 -23.28 -30.50 -15.12
C VAL A 190 -23.88 -30.25 -16.50
N TYR A 191 -23.25 -29.47 -17.35
CA TYR A 191 -23.69 -29.27 -18.74
C TYR A 191 -23.70 -30.56 -19.53
N ALA A 192 -22.66 -31.40 -19.38
CA ALA A 192 -22.64 -32.72 -20.02
C ALA A 192 -23.83 -33.60 -19.59
N ARG A 193 -24.20 -33.58 -18.29
CA ARG A 193 -25.39 -34.29 -17.79
C ARG A 193 -26.69 -33.70 -18.33
N ILE A 194 -26.78 -32.39 -18.45
CA ILE A 194 -27.96 -31.72 -19.04
C ILE A 194 -28.13 -32.13 -20.49
N GLU A 195 -27.07 -32.16 -21.29
CA GLU A 195 -27.16 -32.60 -22.69
C GLU A 195 -27.55 -34.07 -22.79
N HIS A 196 -27.03 -34.95 -21.94
CA HIS A 196 -27.48 -36.33 -21.85
C HIS A 196 -28.97 -36.44 -21.55
N TRP A 197 -29.48 -35.74 -20.54
CA TRP A 197 -30.89 -35.78 -20.17
C TRP A 197 -31.80 -35.13 -21.21
N LYS A 198 -31.34 -34.13 -21.94
CA LYS A 198 -32.08 -33.59 -23.09
C LYS A 198 -32.22 -34.64 -24.20
N HIS A 199 -31.13 -35.35 -24.49
CA HIS A 199 -31.17 -36.45 -25.47
C HIS A 199 -32.15 -37.57 -25.05
N CYS A 200 -32.08 -38.01 -23.81
CA CYS A 200 -33.07 -38.97 -23.26
C CYS A 200 -34.51 -38.47 -23.38
N ARG A 201 -34.75 -37.18 -23.20
CA ARG A 201 -36.09 -36.58 -23.36
C ARG A 201 -36.57 -36.63 -24.80
N GLU A 202 -35.70 -36.45 -25.78
CA GLU A 202 -36.01 -36.59 -27.20
C GLU A 202 -36.29 -38.03 -27.55
N GLU A 203 -35.52 -38.99 -27.04
CA GLU A 203 -35.77 -40.44 -27.22
C GLU A 203 -37.13 -40.84 -26.66
N VAL A 204 -37.55 -40.34 -25.48
CA VAL A 204 -38.89 -40.58 -24.93
C VAL A 204 -39.99 -39.98 -25.83
N ARG A 205 -39.73 -38.81 -26.46
CA ARG A 205 -40.66 -38.18 -27.41
C ARG A 205 -40.88 -39.04 -28.64
N ASP A 206 -39.79 -39.56 -29.20
CA ASP A 206 -39.80 -40.30 -30.49
C ASP A 206 -40.10 -41.79 -30.29
N SER A 207 -40.19 -42.24 -29.04
CA SER A 207 -40.52 -43.64 -28.72
C SER A 207 -41.93 -44.05 -29.11
N THR A 208 -42.07 -45.27 -29.59
CA THR A 208 -43.33 -45.90 -29.96
C THR A 208 -44.14 -46.46 -28.76
N VAL A 209 -43.89 -45.91 -27.55
CA VAL A 209 -44.60 -46.39 -26.33
C VAL A 209 -46.04 -45.94 -26.35
N ASP A 210 -46.97 -46.89 -26.60
CA ASP A 210 -48.42 -46.65 -26.64
C ASP A 210 -49.01 -46.36 -25.25
N ASN A 211 -48.34 -46.76 -24.17
CA ASN A 211 -48.86 -46.58 -22.81
C ASN A 211 -48.63 -45.14 -22.34
N LYS A 212 -49.68 -44.32 -22.42
CA LYS A 212 -49.66 -42.88 -22.01
C LYS A 212 -49.19 -42.66 -20.56
N LYS A 213 -49.53 -43.59 -19.64
CA LYS A 213 -49.12 -43.48 -18.21
C LYS A 213 -47.63 -43.75 -18.04
N LEU A 214 -47.10 -44.73 -18.81
CA LEU A 214 -45.63 -45.00 -18.77
C LEU A 214 -44.83 -43.85 -19.38
N ARG A 215 -45.25 -43.31 -20.52
CA ARG A 215 -44.60 -42.16 -21.17
C ARG A 215 -44.58 -40.95 -20.25
N ARG A 216 -45.66 -40.65 -19.53
CA ARG A 216 -45.70 -39.56 -18.54
C ARG A 216 -44.70 -39.78 -17.40
N ARG A 217 -44.58 -40.98 -16.85
CA ARG A 217 -43.59 -41.30 -15.81
C ARG A 217 -42.16 -41.12 -16.30
N LEU A 218 -41.85 -41.47 -17.54
CA LEU A 218 -40.53 -41.28 -18.15
C LEU A 218 -40.21 -39.79 -18.31
N TYR A 219 -41.15 -38.96 -18.75
CA TYR A 219 -40.96 -37.51 -18.78
C TYR A 219 -40.76 -36.94 -17.39
N ASP A 220 -41.58 -37.31 -16.41
CA ASP A 220 -41.46 -36.84 -15.03
C ASP A 220 -40.07 -37.18 -14.44
N TYR A 221 -39.53 -38.36 -14.76
CA TYR A 221 -38.20 -38.81 -14.35
C TYR A 221 -37.09 -37.98 -14.99
N VAL A 222 -37.08 -37.81 -16.31
CA VAL A 222 -36.10 -37.04 -17.04
C VAL A 222 -36.16 -35.56 -16.63
N ASP A 223 -37.34 -34.97 -16.54
CA ASP A 223 -37.53 -33.59 -16.11
C ASP A 223 -37.11 -33.37 -14.63
N GLY A 224 -37.20 -34.44 -13.81
CA GLY A 224 -36.64 -34.44 -12.44
C GLY A 224 -35.14 -34.22 -12.45
N HIS A 225 -34.42 -35.02 -13.23
CA HIS A 225 -32.96 -34.89 -13.35
C HIS A 225 -32.52 -33.55 -13.96
N LEU A 226 -33.25 -33.04 -14.95
CA LEU A 226 -32.97 -31.71 -15.51
C LEU A 226 -33.15 -30.59 -14.46
N ARG A 227 -34.21 -30.70 -13.63
CA ARG A 227 -34.38 -29.74 -12.51
C ARG A 227 -33.26 -29.83 -11.49
N ASP A 228 -32.76 -31.03 -11.18
CA ASP A 228 -31.64 -31.24 -10.27
C ASP A 228 -30.36 -30.63 -10.83
N CYS A 229 -30.05 -30.87 -12.10
CA CYS A 229 -28.90 -30.25 -12.76
C CYS A 229 -28.96 -28.69 -12.76
N ASN A 230 -30.18 -28.14 -13.03
CA ASN A 230 -30.35 -26.67 -13.00
C ASN A 230 -30.17 -26.10 -11.57
N ARG A 231 -30.66 -26.78 -10.53
CA ARG A 231 -30.41 -26.39 -9.13
C ARG A 231 -28.91 -26.40 -8.79
N GLU A 232 -28.20 -27.40 -9.31
CA GLU A 232 -26.74 -27.48 -9.14
C GLU A 232 -26.02 -26.30 -9.83
N LEU A 233 -26.41 -25.92 -11.05
CA LEU A 233 -25.90 -24.74 -11.75
C LEU A 233 -26.18 -23.43 -10.96
N GLU A 234 -27.39 -23.31 -10.41
CA GLU A 234 -27.74 -22.15 -9.57
C GLU A 234 -26.91 -22.10 -8.29
N ALA A 235 -26.63 -23.24 -7.66
CA ALA A 235 -25.75 -23.31 -6.50
C ALA A 235 -24.31 -22.92 -6.84
N ILE A 236 -23.78 -23.35 -8.00
CA ILE A 236 -22.46 -22.94 -8.49
C ILE A 236 -22.43 -21.43 -8.76
N ALA A 237 -23.45 -20.89 -9.41
CA ALA A 237 -23.56 -19.46 -9.68
C ALA A 237 -23.64 -18.64 -8.38
N SER A 238 -24.37 -19.11 -7.38
CA SER A 238 -24.46 -18.49 -6.06
C SER A 238 -23.10 -18.41 -5.37
N ARG A 239 -22.28 -19.47 -5.45
CA ARG A 239 -20.91 -19.49 -4.90
C ARG A 239 -20.00 -18.49 -5.63
N GLN A 240 -20.07 -18.42 -6.95
CA GLN A 240 -19.33 -17.42 -7.72
C GLN A 240 -19.72 -15.99 -7.32
N GLN A 241 -21.01 -15.73 -7.17
CA GLN A 241 -21.52 -14.45 -6.69
C GLN A 241 -21.03 -14.12 -5.26
N ALA A 242 -20.97 -15.12 -4.39
CA ALA A 242 -20.48 -14.92 -3.02
C ALA A 242 -19.01 -14.48 -2.99
N VAL A 243 -18.15 -15.05 -3.86
CA VAL A 243 -16.76 -14.62 -4.02
C VAL A 243 -16.69 -13.17 -4.51
N ALA A 244 -17.46 -12.82 -5.54
CA ALA A 244 -17.51 -11.46 -6.06
C ALA A 244 -17.96 -10.44 -4.99
N ARG A 245 -19.01 -10.77 -4.21
CA ARG A 245 -19.48 -9.91 -3.11
C ARG A 245 -18.43 -9.74 -2.00
N ARG A 246 -17.66 -10.79 -1.68
CA ARG A 246 -16.56 -10.70 -0.70
C ARG A 246 -15.47 -9.75 -1.18
N PHE A 247 -15.12 -9.80 -2.45
CA PHE A 247 -14.14 -8.88 -3.04
C PHE A 247 -14.63 -7.42 -3.01
N GLU A 248 -15.90 -7.17 -3.40
CA GLU A 248 -16.46 -5.80 -3.33
C GLU A 248 -16.55 -5.28 -1.88
N SER A 249 -16.89 -6.12 -0.93
CA SER A 249 -16.86 -5.76 0.50
C SER A 249 -15.44 -5.44 0.98
N PHE A 250 -14.44 -6.22 0.55
CA PHE A 250 -13.04 -5.94 0.85
C PHE A 250 -12.59 -4.60 0.26
N LYS A 251 -12.92 -4.35 -1.01
CA LYS A 251 -12.64 -3.07 -1.70
C LYS A 251 -13.30 -1.89 -0.99
N GLY A 252 -14.52 -2.06 -0.50
CA GLY A 252 -15.21 -1.06 0.32
C GLY A 252 -14.42 -0.70 1.60
N ARG A 253 -13.88 -1.70 2.31
CA ARG A 253 -13.02 -1.48 3.49
C ARG A 253 -11.70 -0.78 3.14
N VAL A 254 -11.09 -1.09 1.99
CA VAL A 254 -9.89 -0.38 1.53
C VAL A 254 -10.20 1.07 1.21
N ASN A 255 -11.31 1.35 0.55
CA ASN A 255 -11.73 2.73 0.27
C ASN A 255 -11.99 3.52 1.57
N GLU A 256 -12.63 2.90 2.55
CA GLU A 256 -12.82 3.50 3.88
C GLU A 256 -11.49 3.79 4.59
N PHE A 257 -10.54 2.85 4.51
CA PHE A 257 -9.18 3.04 5.04
C PHE A 257 -8.45 4.18 4.32
N MET A 258 -8.52 4.27 2.99
CA MET A 258 -7.88 5.36 2.25
C MET A 258 -8.55 6.72 2.52
N ALA A 259 -9.86 6.76 2.74
CA ALA A 259 -10.53 7.96 3.22
C ALA A 259 -10.02 8.37 4.61
N PHE A 260 -9.77 7.40 5.49
CA PHE A 260 -9.16 7.65 6.80
C PHE A 260 -7.71 8.17 6.69
N VAL A 261 -6.89 7.62 5.80
CA VAL A 261 -5.56 8.16 5.48
C VAL A 261 -5.66 9.63 5.06
N SER A 262 -6.59 9.95 4.15
CA SER A 262 -6.82 11.33 3.69
C SER A 262 -7.30 12.27 4.82
N LEU A 263 -8.10 11.77 5.76
CA LEU A 263 -8.47 12.53 6.97
C LEU A 263 -7.24 12.90 7.81
N ILE A 264 -6.35 11.93 8.04
CA ILE A 264 -5.13 12.18 8.83
C ILE A 264 -4.17 13.11 8.08
N GLU A 265 -4.07 12.97 6.76
CA GLU A 265 -3.31 13.90 5.92
C GLU A 265 -3.85 15.33 6.03
N ARG A 266 -5.18 15.50 6.00
CA ARG A 266 -5.84 16.79 6.21
C ARG A 266 -5.51 17.39 7.58
N ILE A 267 -5.52 16.58 8.64
CA ILE A 267 -5.12 17.00 9.99
C ILE A 267 -3.64 17.42 10.01
N SER A 268 -2.76 16.62 9.41
CA SER A 268 -1.31 16.83 9.44
C SER A 268 -0.85 18.01 8.59
N SER A 269 -1.58 18.34 7.52
CA SER A 269 -1.29 19.46 6.63
C SER A 269 -1.68 20.83 7.19
N ASP A 270 -2.66 20.87 8.09
CA ASP A 270 -3.13 22.07 8.73
C ASP A 270 -2.31 22.36 10.00
N ARG A 271 -1.79 23.58 10.12
CA ARG A 271 -0.92 23.96 11.24
C ARG A 271 -1.63 23.87 12.60
N PHE A 272 -2.91 24.27 12.66
CA PHE A 272 -3.69 24.24 13.89
C PHE A 272 -4.02 22.80 14.26
N TRP A 273 -4.63 22.04 13.36
CA TRP A 273 -5.06 20.67 13.64
C TRP A 273 -3.91 19.72 13.93
N ARG A 274 -2.77 19.89 13.26
CA ARG A 274 -1.55 19.14 13.57
C ARG A 274 -1.01 19.36 14.97
N ALA A 275 -1.17 20.59 15.49
CA ALA A 275 -0.76 20.92 16.85
C ALA A 275 -1.80 20.49 17.89
N GLU A 276 -3.07 20.50 17.51
CA GLU A 276 -4.19 20.27 18.39
C GLU A 276 -4.53 18.79 18.57
N VAL A 277 -4.52 17.99 17.51
CA VAL A 277 -4.84 16.56 17.58
C VAL A 277 -3.62 15.76 18.02
N VAL A 278 -3.64 15.22 19.23
CA VAL A 278 -2.52 14.46 19.81
C VAL A 278 -2.68 12.96 19.65
N GLN A 279 -3.93 12.48 19.57
CA GLN A 279 -4.23 11.06 19.36
C GLN A 279 -5.50 10.91 18.52
N ILE A 280 -5.53 9.87 17.73
CA ILE A 280 -6.68 9.46 16.91
C ILE A 280 -7.12 8.10 17.41
N VAL A 281 -8.39 7.95 17.78
CA VAL A 281 -8.98 6.68 18.19
C VAL A 281 -9.88 6.20 17.07
N ALA A 282 -9.53 5.05 16.48
CA ALA A 282 -10.26 4.41 15.41
C ALA A 282 -10.96 3.16 15.93
N ASN A 283 -12.29 3.18 15.98
CA ASN A 283 -13.11 2.09 16.47
C ASN A 283 -13.98 1.51 15.35
N VAL A 284 -14.55 0.35 15.60
CA VAL A 284 -15.58 -0.24 14.75
C VAL A 284 -16.94 0.10 15.34
N ALA A 285 -17.76 0.81 14.58
CA ALA A 285 -19.15 1.08 14.97
C ALA A 285 -20.00 -0.20 14.93
N ASP A 286 -21.19 -0.19 15.55
CA ASP A 286 -22.15 -1.32 15.51
C ASP A 286 -22.52 -1.73 14.07
N SER A 287 -22.46 -0.78 13.13
CA SER A 287 -22.65 -1.02 11.69
C SER A 287 -21.49 -1.75 11.00
N GLY A 288 -20.39 -1.99 11.71
CA GLY A 288 -19.16 -2.55 11.16
C GLY A 288 -18.27 -1.55 10.41
N SER A 289 -18.64 -0.27 10.35
CA SER A 289 -17.88 0.80 9.70
C SER A 289 -16.89 1.46 10.66
N LEU A 290 -15.88 2.13 10.11
CA LEU A 290 -14.90 2.91 10.86
C LEU A 290 -15.58 4.10 11.57
N TRP A 291 -15.27 4.24 12.85
CA TRP A 291 -15.70 5.35 13.69
C TRP A 291 -14.47 6.03 14.30
N VAL A 292 -14.34 7.34 14.09
CA VAL A 292 -13.16 8.11 14.47
C VAL A 292 -13.49 9.08 15.59
N GLU A 293 -12.60 9.11 16.58
CA GLU A 293 -12.57 10.11 17.64
C GLU A 293 -11.19 10.78 17.65
N LEU A 294 -11.18 12.09 17.89
CA LEU A 294 -9.93 12.86 17.96
C LEU A 294 -9.75 13.34 19.41
N ILE A 295 -8.56 13.18 19.93
CA ILE A 295 -8.19 13.65 21.26
C ILE A 295 -7.40 14.93 21.08
N PRO A 296 -7.94 16.09 21.48
CA PRO A 296 -7.25 17.36 21.36
C PRO A 296 -6.21 17.53 22.47
N ARG A 297 -5.29 18.47 22.25
CA ARG A 297 -4.29 18.89 23.24
C ARG A 297 -4.89 19.85 24.26
N SER A 298 -5.76 20.73 23.77
CA SER A 298 -6.41 21.75 24.62
C SER A 298 -7.72 21.20 25.17
N GLY A 299 -7.87 21.26 26.49
CA GLY A 299 -9.03 20.75 27.20
C GLY A 299 -9.08 19.22 27.38
N ASN A 300 -10.08 18.76 28.15
CA ASN A 300 -10.26 17.35 28.49
C ASN A 300 -11.40 16.69 27.69
N HIS A 301 -11.83 17.32 26.58
CA HIS A 301 -12.93 16.81 25.79
C HIS A 301 -12.46 15.84 24.70
N THR A 302 -13.36 14.95 24.29
CA THR A 302 -13.17 14.10 23.12
C THR A 302 -13.97 14.66 21.94
N ILE A 303 -13.35 14.79 20.77
CA ILE A 303 -14.04 15.15 19.54
C ILE A 303 -14.55 13.87 18.89
N ILE A 304 -15.88 13.69 18.86
CA ILE A 304 -16.53 12.58 18.17
C ILE A 304 -16.69 12.98 16.70
N PHE A 305 -15.73 12.56 15.87
CA PHE A 305 -15.74 12.84 14.44
C PHE A 305 -16.73 11.93 13.69
N GLY A 306 -16.86 10.68 14.15
CA GLY A 306 -17.74 9.70 13.55
C GLY A 306 -17.18 9.09 12.26
N ARG A 307 -18.03 8.81 11.26
CA ARG A 307 -17.61 8.29 9.96
C ARG A 307 -16.78 9.31 9.20
N VAL A 308 -15.88 8.84 8.35
CA VAL A 308 -15.01 9.70 7.51
C VAL A 308 -15.78 10.15 6.26
N GLU A 309 -16.79 10.96 6.51
CA GLU A 309 -17.68 11.56 5.49
C GLU A 309 -17.81 13.05 5.78
N SER A 310 -18.04 13.88 4.75
CA SER A 310 -18.23 15.34 4.87
C SER A 310 -17.12 16.03 5.70
N VAL A 311 -15.88 15.61 5.48
CA VAL A 311 -14.71 16.00 6.28
C VAL A 311 -14.56 17.51 6.41
N GLU A 312 -14.63 18.25 5.29
CA GLU A 312 -14.47 19.71 5.28
C GLU A 312 -15.56 20.44 6.05
N GLN A 313 -16.80 19.94 6.00
CA GLN A 313 -17.92 20.53 6.76
C GLN A 313 -17.71 20.33 8.26
N LYS A 314 -17.28 19.14 8.68
CA LYS A 314 -16.98 18.83 10.08
C LYS A 314 -15.83 19.68 10.61
N PHE A 315 -14.75 19.86 9.84
CA PHE A 315 -13.66 20.75 10.23
C PHE A 315 -14.10 22.22 10.30
N LYS A 316 -14.97 22.67 9.42
CA LYS A 316 -15.55 24.01 9.48
C LYS A 316 -16.36 24.19 10.78
N LEU A 317 -17.18 23.21 11.17
CA LEU A 317 -17.92 23.25 12.43
C LEU A 317 -16.97 23.25 13.63
N LEU A 318 -15.94 22.39 13.64
CA LEU A 318 -14.94 22.38 14.69
C LEU A 318 -14.19 23.71 14.79
N GLY A 319 -13.84 24.34 13.66
CA GLY A 319 -13.25 25.69 13.64
C GLY A 319 -14.13 26.72 14.35
N LEU A 320 -15.43 26.74 14.03
CA LEU A 320 -16.40 27.61 14.71
C LEU A 320 -16.51 27.31 16.21
N TYR A 321 -16.47 26.04 16.61
CA TYR A 321 -16.44 25.65 18.02
C TYR A 321 -15.21 26.23 18.73
N TYR A 322 -14.03 26.07 18.18
CA TYR A 322 -12.79 26.57 18.78
C TYR A 322 -12.73 28.10 18.82
N GLU A 323 -13.24 28.77 17.80
CA GLU A 323 -13.23 30.23 17.72
C GLU A 323 -14.27 30.90 18.63
N GLN A 324 -15.46 30.32 18.76
CA GLN A 324 -16.60 30.99 19.41
C GLN A 324 -16.97 30.37 20.74
N VAL A 325 -16.95 29.04 20.88
CA VAL A 325 -17.45 28.36 22.07
C VAL A 325 -16.33 28.13 23.07
N ALA A 326 -15.21 27.55 22.68
CA ALA A 326 -14.10 27.23 23.57
C ALA A 326 -13.48 28.51 24.19
N THR A 327 -13.39 29.59 23.43
CA THR A 327 -12.87 30.87 23.91
C THR A 327 -13.81 31.58 24.89
N THR A 328 -15.12 31.34 24.80
CA THR A 328 -16.14 32.00 25.64
C THR A 328 -16.49 31.17 26.85
N SER A 329 -16.72 29.87 26.71
CA SER A 329 -17.19 28.97 27.77
C SER A 329 -16.03 28.28 28.52
N GLY A 330 -14.81 28.35 28.02
CA GLY A 330 -13.63 27.66 28.54
C GLY A 330 -13.40 26.29 27.89
N TRP A 331 -12.14 25.88 27.86
CA TRP A 331 -11.64 24.68 27.17
C TRP A 331 -12.09 23.36 27.82
N ASP A 332 -12.42 23.40 29.13
CA ASP A 332 -12.81 22.23 29.91
C ASP A 332 -14.32 22.16 30.20
N SER A 333 -15.12 22.97 29.50
CA SER A 333 -16.57 23.07 29.76
C SER A 333 -17.36 21.87 29.27
N TYR A 334 -16.82 21.11 28.34
CA TYR A 334 -17.51 19.98 27.72
C TYR A 334 -16.67 18.71 27.80
N LYS A 335 -17.33 17.58 28.02
CA LYS A 335 -16.73 16.24 27.97
C LYS A 335 -16.57 15.73 26.55
N SER A 336 -17.52 16.06 25.68
CA SER A 336 -17.42 15.68 24.27
C SER A 336 -17.99 16.75 23.34
N VAL A 337 -17.39 16.85 22.17
CA VAL A 337 -17.78 17.69 21.04
C VAL A 337 -18.07 16.78 19.85
N ASN A 338 -19.35 16.57 19.56
CA ASN A 338 -19.78 15.63 18.54
C ASN A 338 -20.14 16.38 17.25
N VAL A 339 -19.38 16.09 16.18
CA VAL A 339 -19.58 16.57 14.81
C VAL A 339 -19.87 15.42 13.84
N SER A 340 -20.25 14.26 14.33
CA SER A 340 -20.55 13.08 13.48
C SER A 340 -21.67 13.37 12.48
N CYS A 341 -22.63 14.24 12.87
CA CYS A 341 -23.60 14.84 11.96
C CYS A 341 -23.04 16.18 11.45
N ALA A 342 -22.67 16.25 10.16
CA ALA A 342 -22.01 17.40 9.55
C ALA A 342 -22.87 18.70 9.49
N GLU A 343 -24.08 18.70 10.05
CA GLU A 343 -24.99 19.85 10.03
C GLU A 343 -24.96 20.64 11.35
N ARG A 344 -24.53 20.04 12.46
CA ARG A 344 -24.55 20.63 13.78
C ARG A 344 -23.49 20.07 14.71
N ILE A 345 -23.17 20.85 15.76
CA ILE A 345 -22.31 20.42 16.86
C ILE A 345 -23.20 20.06 18.06
N ILE A 346 -22.93 18.95 18.69
CA ILE A 346 -23.57 18.53 19.92
C ILE A 346 -22.50 18.45 21.01
N CYS A 347 -22.58 19.30 22.01
CA CYS A 347 -21.67 19.33 23.15
C CYS A 347 -22.33 18.68 24.36
N THR A 348 -21.61 17.78 25.05
CA THR A 348 -22.07 17.11 26.26
C THR A 348 -21.26 17.63 27.44
N TYR A 349 -21.94 18.01 28.51
CA TYR A 349 -21.26 18.43 29.74
C TYR A 349 -20.74 17.23 30.53
N ASP A 350 -19.72 17.46 31.34
CA ASP A 350 -19.34 16.51 32.38
C ASP A 350 -20.42 16.55 33.49
N GLU A 351 -21.10 15.43 33.76
CA GLU A 351 -21.96 15.32 34.93
C GLU A 351 -21.06 15.37 36.18
N LYS A 352 -21.13 16.48 36.92
CA LYS A 352 -20.42 16.64 38.19
C LYS A 352 -21.05 15.78 39.27
#